data_9ea2b99285e89cd606985eabf80c0264
#
_entry.id   9ea2b99285e89cd606985eabf80c0264
#
_cell.length_a   1.000
_cell.length_b   1.000
_cell.length_c   1.000
_cell.angle_alpha   90.00
_cell.angle_beta   90.00
_cell.angle_gamma   90.00
#
_symmetry.space_group_name_H-M   'P 1'
#
loop_
_entity.id
_entity.type
_entity.pdbx_description
1 polymer ?
#
loop_
_entity_poly.entity_id
_entity_poly.type
_entity_poly.pdbx_seq_one_letter_code
_entity_poly.pdbx_strand_id
1 'polypeptide(L)'
;MSTNRHPIDQEELMAYLDGELPPDEATEALSHLELCSECQTLAADFQSVSRELMAWEFEAPEVGISSEINAALEERLQKREAVSSPRLKNRMLTSRWVWAGALAIVCVAVGLMLTLTRRQRNEDRSTAYPSMASIEQYLMPDRNVEIAVARSAAPGAISSDAKVLVLGWRGYETAIEGRNGFVCMVERSWMSPFNSGEFWNPKVRVPLCFNPAAARSILPLTIKRTEMVLAGLSKAQMIDSIKDGFDRKELRAPEPGAMCYMMSRAGYLNDAIRHYVPHLMFYFPLTDKSSWGADLPDSPVTLNPQFQGGPEPITEFVIPVGKWSDGTIAPVM
;
A
#
# COMPACT_ATOMS: atom_id res chain seq x y z
N MET A 1 8.65 -17.79 46.29
CA MET A 1 7.83 -16.96 45.37
C MET A 1 8.76 -16.62 44.22
N SER A 2 8.60 -17.36 43.14
CA SER A 2 9.44 -17.18 41.93
C SER A 2 8.71 -16.13 41.09
N THR A 3 9.27 -14.95 40.96
CA THR A 3 8.81 -13.95 39.98
C THR A 3 9.27 -14.46 38.63
N ASN A 4 8.38 -15.17 37.92
CA ASN A 4 8.56 -15.40 36.47
C ASN A 4 8.53 -14.01 35.80
N ARG A 5 9.70 -13.46 35.53
CA ARG A 5 9.82 -12.29 34.67
C ARG A 5 9.53 -12.75 33.26
N HIS A 6 8.39 -12.37 32.74
CA HIS A 6 8.14 -12.46 31.30
C HIS A 6 9.21 -11.64 30.57
N PRO A 7 9.72 -12.12 29.45
CA PRO A 7 10.69 -11.37 28.64
C PRO A 7 10.07 -10.10 28.02
N ILE A 8 8.75 -10.02 27.94
CA ILE A 8 7.97 -8.85 27.49
C ILE A 8 7.09 -8.41 28.65
N ASP A 9 7.11 -7.13 29.01
CA ASP A 9 6.21 -6.56 29.99
C ASP A 9 4.90 -6.06 29.36
N GLN A 10 3.97 -5.60 30.20
CA GLN A 10 2.66 -5.13 29.70
C GLN A 10 2.76 -3.86 28.85
N GLU A 11 3.73 -3.02 29.13
CA GLU A 11 3.94 -1.74 28.44
C GLU A 11 4.53 -1.98 27.04
N GLU A 12 5.48 -2.90 26.91
CA GLU A 12 6.02 -3.37 25.64
C GLU A 12 4.95 -4.09 24.80
N LEU A 13 4.09 -4.90 25.43
CA LEU A 13 3.00 -5.55 24.73
C LEU A 13 1.98 -4.55 24.17
N MET A 14 1.64 -3.51 24.93
CA MET A 14 0.77 -2.42 24.46
C MET A 14 1.42 -1.65 23.30
N ALA A 15 2.70 -1.25 23.45
CA ALA A 15 3.45 -0.57 22.38
C ALA A 15 3.56 -1.43 21.11
N TYR A 16 3.67 -2.76 21.25
CA TYR A 16 3.61 -3.68 20.12
C TYR A 16 2.25 -3.66 19.40
N LEU A 17 1.15 -3.69 20.17
CA LEU A 17 -0.20 -3.68 19.63
C LEU A 17 -0.54 -2.35 18.93
N ASP A 18 0.01 -1.24 19.41
CA ASP A 18 -0.16 0.10 18.86
C ASP A 18 0.82 0.41 17.71
N GLY A 19 1.76 -0.50 17.44
CA GLY A 19 2.75 -0.35 16.36
C GLY A 19 3.86 0.67 16.66
N GLU A 20 4.11 0.96 17.93
CA GLU A 20 5.09 1.95 18.41
C GLU A 20 6.48 1.37 18.67
N LEU A 21 6.63 0.03 18.67
CA LEU A 21 7.94 -0.60 18.89
C LEU A 21 8.85 -0.47 17.65
N PRO A 22 10.17 -0.33 17.87
CA PRO A 22 11.18 -0.49 16.83
C PRO A 22 11.10 -1.88 16.17
N PRO A 23 11.51 -2.03 14.89
CA PRO A 23 11.33 -3.27 14.13
C PRO A 23 11.98 -4.52 14.72
N ASP A 24 13.11 -4.37 15.41
CA ASP A 24 13.83 -5.43 16.10
C ASP A 24 13.07 -5.88 17.37
N GLU A 25 12.62 -4.95 18.20
CA GLU A 25 11.82 -5.23 19.40
C GLU A 25 10.44 -5.79 19.03
N ALA A 26 9.81 -5.28 17.97
CA ALA A 26 8.53 -5.81 17.47
C ALA A 26 8.65 -7.27 16.99
N THR A 27 9.80 -7.66 16.42
CA THR A 27 10.06 -9.04 16.00
C THR A 27 10.22 -9.96 17.21
N GLU A 28 10.85 -9.49 18.27
CA GLU A 28 11.05 -10.19 19.52
C GLU A 28 9.72 -10.41 20.26
N ALA A 29 8.89 -9.35 20.31
CA ALA A 29 7.54 -9.38 20.86
C ALA A 29 6.65 -10.37 20.12
N LEU A 30 6.66 -10.37 18.78
CA LEU A 30 5.91 -11.30 17.95
C LEU A 30 6.32 -12.76 18.23
N SER A 31 7.63 -13.03 18.25
CA SER A 31 8.16 -14.37 18.49
C SER A 31 7.75 -14.92 19.87
N HIS A 32 7.71 -14.04 20.88
CA HIS A 32 7.23 -14.42 22.21
C HIS A 32 5.71 -14.68 22.24
N LEU A 33 4.93 -13.84 21.57
CA LEU A 33 3.48 -14.00 21.47
C LEU A 33 3.08 -15.32 20.80
N GLU A 34 3.86 -15.81 19.83
CA GLU A 34 3.60 -17.10 19.19
C GLU A 34 3.73 -18.29 20.17
N LEU A 35 4.52 -18.14 21.23
CA LEU A 35 4.90 -19.23 22.14
C LEU A 35 4.24 -19.11 23.54
N CYS A 36 3.75 -17.92 23.93
CA CYS A 36 3.27 -17.67 25.28
C CYS A 36 1.74 -17.44 25.33
N SER A 37 1.01 -18.43 25.85
CA SER A 37 -0.46 -18.34 25.99
C SER A 37 -0.94 -17.24 26.94
N GLU A 38 -0.15 -16.87 27.96
CA GLU A 38 -0.49 -15.78 28.88
C GLU A 38 -0.44 -14.41 28.18
N CYS A 39 0.62 -14.15 27.39
CA CYS A 39 0.71 -12.92 26.61
C CYS A 39 -0.30 -12.87 25.46
N GLN A 40 -0.69 -14.00 24.86
CA GLN A 40 -1.78 -14.08 23.90
C GLN A 40 -3.12 -13.68 24.53
N THR A 41 -3.40 -14.15 25.75
CA THR A 41 -4.62 -13.81 26.49
C THR A 41 -4.63 -12.32 26.83
N LEU A 42 -3.53 -11.79 27.33
CA LEU A 42 -3.41 -10.38 27.68
C LEU A 42 -3.55 -9.46 26.42
N ALA A 43 -2.96 -9.85 25.32
CA ALA A 43 -3.12 -9.13 24.04
C ALA A 43 -4.59 -9.13 23.56
N ALA A 44 -5.30 -10.25 23.72
CA ALA A 44 -6.72 -10.34 23.41
C ALA A 44 -7.59 -9.44 24.31
N ASP A 45 -7.24 -9.34 25.60
CA ASP A 45 -7.92 -8.47 26.55
C ASP A 45 -7.72 -6.99 26.19
N PHE A 46 -6.51 -6.55 25.88
CA PHE A 46 -6.23 -5.20 25.41
C PHE A 46 -6.99 -4.86 24.12
N GLN A 47 -7.01 -5.76 23.16
CA GLN A 47 -7.76 -5.57 21.92
C GLN A 47 -9.28 -5.54 22.16
N SER A 48 -9.80 -6.22 23.20
CA SER A 48 -11.19 -6.15 23.58
C SER A 48 -11.57 -4.78 24.14
N VAL A 49 -10.74 -4.24 25.04
CA VAL A 49 -10.92 -2.89 25.61
C VAL A 49 -10.84 -1.81 24.53
N SER A 50 -9.87 -1.90 23.62
CA SER A 50 -9.77 -0.98 22.47
C SER A 50 -11.03 -0.98 21.61
N ARG A 51 -11.62 -2.15 21.34
CA ARG A 51 -12.87 -2.26 20.58
C ARG A 51 -14.08 -1.66 21.31
N GLU A 52 -14.16 -1.83 22.62
CA GLU A 52 -15.23 -1.24 23.44
C GLU A 52 -15.11 0.29 23.48
N LEU A 53 -13.89 0.82 23.58
CA LEU A 53 -13.64 2.27 23.54
C LEU A 53 -13.98 2.88 22.16
N MET A 54 -13.70 2.17 21.08
CA MET A 54 -14.05 2.63 19.73
C MET A 54 -15.56 2.50 19.43
N ALA A 55 -16.27 1.64 20.13
CA ALA A 55 -17.72 1.51 20.02
C ALA A 55 -18.49 2.57 20.86
N TRP A 56 -17.79 3.39 21.64
CA TRP A 56 -18.38 4.50 22.36
C TRP A 56 -18.73 5.62 21.36
N GLU A 57 -20.01 5.74 21.02
CA GLU A 57 -20.56 6.93 20.38
C GLU A 57 -20.51 8.09 21.39
N PHE A 58 -19.55 8.98 21.21
CA PHE A 58 -19.61 10.29 21.84
C PHE A 58 -20.68 11.10 21.10
N GLU A 59 -21.87 11.27 21.68
CA GLU A 59 -22.70 12.40 21.34
C GLU A 59 -21.89 13.66 21.65
N ALA A 60 -21.28 14.24 20.60
CA ALA A 60 -20.65 15.55 20.74
C ALA A 60 -21.74 16.54 21.18
N PRO A 61 -21.62 17.18 22.37
CA PRO A 61 -22.61 18.17 22.76
C PRO A 61 -22.59 19.26 21.70
N GLU A 62 -23.76 19.54 21.11
CA GLU A 62 -23.98 20.69 20.21
C GLU A 62 -23.84 22.03 20.97
N VAL A 63 -22.79 22.22 21.73
CA VAL A 63 -22.56 23.48 22.43
C VAL A 63 -21.33 24.13 21.82
N GLY A 64 -21.55 25.24 21.21
CA GLY A 64 -20.59 26.10 20.51
C GLY A 64 -19.34 26.49 21.29
N ILE A 65 -18.54 25.53 21.68
CA ILE A 65 -17.19 25.76 22.24
C ILE A 65 -16.34 26.53 21.22
N SER A 66 -16.60 26.33 19.93
CA SER A 66 -15.89 27.05 18.86
C SER A 66 -16.20 28.56 18.85
N SER A 67 -17.41 28.98 19.18
CA SER A 67 -17.79 30.41 19.20
C SER A 67 -17.23 31.14 20.42
N GLU A 68 -17.20 30.51 21.57
CA GLU A 68 -16.60 31.12 22.80
C GLU A 68 -15.08 31.20 22.73
N ILE A 69 -14.44 30.16 22.18
CA ILE A 69 -12.98 30.16 21.98
C ILE A 69 -12.58 31.19 20.91
N ASN A 70 -13.33 31.32 19.82
CA ASN A 70 -13.08 32.33 18.81
C ASN A 70 -13.30 33.74 19.37
N ALA A 71 -14.37 33.98 20.13
CA ALA A 71 -14.60 35.26 20.80
C ALA A 71 -13.52 35.64 21.81
N ALA A 72 -13.05 34.66 22.62
CA ALA A 72 -11.95 34.85 23.56
C ALA A 72 -10.60 35.08 22.85
N LEU A 73 -10.39 34.47 21.70
CA LEU A 73 -9.20 34.68 20.87
C LEU A 73 -9.19 36.07 20.24
N GLU A 74 -10.33 36.49 19.70
CA GLU A 74 -10.51 37.87 19.14
C GLU A 74 -10.35 38.95 20.22
N GLU A 75 -10.90 38.74 21.41
CA GLU A 75 -10.70 39.68 22.56
C GLU A 75 -9.22 39.77 22.97
N ARG A 76 -8.51 38.64 22.98
CA ARG A 76 -7.07 38.63 23.25
C ARG A 76 -6.23 39.31 22.17
N LEU A 77 -6.61 39.16 20.92
CA LEU A 77 -5.95 39.83 19.79
C LEU A 77 -6.18 41.33 19.83
N GLN A 78 -7.41 41.79 20.08
CA GLN A 78 -7.75 43.21 20.21
C GLN A 78 -7.07 43.85 21.43
N LYS A 79 -6.98 43.15 22.58
CA LYS A 79 -6.26 43.58 23.77
C LYS A 79 -4.75 43.72 23.53
N ARG A 80 -4.16 42.91 22.67
CA ARG A 80 -2.76 43.02 22.26
C ARG A 80 -2.51 44.25 21.35
N GLU A 81 -3.46 44.64 20.55
CA GLU A 81 -3.36 45.85 19.72
C GLU A 81 -3.52 47.13 20.53
N ALA A 82 -4.32 47.09 21.59
CA ALA A 82 -4.58 48.26 22.44
C ALA A 82 -3.44 48.62 23.43
N VAL A 83 -2.52 47.69 23.70
CA VAL A 83 -1.39 47.90 24.65
C VAL A 83 -0.09 48.39 23.97
N SER A 84 -0.08 48.54 22.66
CA SER A 84 1.11 48.98 21.93
C SER A 84 1.03 50.40 21.38
N SER A 85 0.95 51.42 22.26
CA SER A 85 1.43 52.74 21.85
C SER A 85 2.08 53.50 23.03
N PRO A 86 3.42 53.43 23.11
CA PRO A 86 4.17 54.64 23.44
C PRO A 86 4.86 55.15 22.16
N ARG A 87 4.68 56.43 21.91
CA ARG A 87 5.44 57.20 20.93
C ARG A 87 6.93 57.02 21.15
N LEU A 88 7.59 56.22 20.32
CA LEU A 88 9.06 56.29 20.17
C LEU A 88 9.36 56.58 18.70
N LYS A 89 9.94 57.77 18.54
CA LYS A 89 10.42 58.32 17.27
C LYS A 89 11.40 57.38 16.58
N ASN A 90 11.14 57.20 15.26
CA ASN A 90 12.12 56.91 14.19
C ASN A 90 13.45 56.23 14.61
N ARG A 91 13.45 54.91 14.67
CA ARG A 91 14.69 54.12 14.35
C ARG A 91 14.49 52.57 14.19
N MET A 92 13.27 52.06 14.14
CA MET A 92 13.06 50.60 14.10
C MET A 92 12.28 50.10 12.87
N LEU A 93 12.25 50.83 11.75
CA LEU A 93 11.62 50.31 10.52
C LEU A 93 12.47 49.22 9.82
N THR A 94 13.75 49.15 10.12
CA THR A 94 14.66 48.15 9.50
C THR A 94 14.59 46.77 10.14
N SER A 95 14.21 46.65 11.41
CA SER A 95 14.24 45.39 12.15
C SER A 95 13.10 44.41 11.75
N ARG A 96 11.88 44.90 11.49
CA ARG A 96 10.74 44.03 11.13
C ARG A 96 10.91 43.38 9.77
N TRP A 97 11.51 44.09 8.82
CA TRP A 97 11.83 43.55 7.48
C TRP A 97 12.96 42.52 7.54
N VAL A 98 13.92 42.69 8.44
CA VAL A 98 15.03 41.73 8.65
C VAL A 98 14.48 40.42 9.22
N TRP A 99 13.54 40.46 10.20
CA TRP A 99 12.94 39.26 10.77
C TRP A 99 11.96 38.58 9.80
N ALA A 100 11.19 39.34 9.03
CA ALA A 100 10.34 38.79 7.98
C ALA A 100 11.18 38.12 6.86
N GLY A 101 12.30 38.73 6.48
CA GLY A 101 13.26 38.16 5.53
C GLY A 101 13.92 36.88 6.09
N ALA A 102 14.32 36.87 7.37
CA ALA A 102 14.90 35.71 8.01
C ALA A 102 13.90 34.53 8.09
N LEU A 103 12.63 34.82 8.42
CA LEU A 103 11.57 33.78 8.47
C LEU A 103 11.29 33.20 7.08
N ALA A 104 11.24 34.05 6.05
CA ALA A 104 11.07 33.61 4.68
C ALA A 104 12.22 32.73 4.20
N ILE A 105 13.47 33.09 4.52
CA ILE A 105 14.66 32.30 4.20
C ILE A 105 14.62 30.94 4.92
N VAL A 106 14.22 30.89 6.19
CA VAL A 106 14.07 29.64 6.93
C VAL A 106 12.99 28.77 6.34
N CYS A 107 11.82 29.31 5.96
CA CYS A 107 10.75 28.56 5.31
C CYS A 107 11.19 28.01 3.95
N VAL A 108 11.92 28.80 3.15
CA VAL A 108 12.46 28.35 1.88
C VAL A 108 13.54 27.28 2.08
N ALA A 109 14.42 27.45 3.06
CA ALA A 109 15.45 26.44 3.39
C ALA A 109 14.85 25.13 3.87
N VAL A 110 13.83 25.18 4.75
CA VAL A 110 13.10 23.98 5.22
C VAL A 110 12.33 23.33 4.04
N GLY A 111 11.66 24.11 3.21
CA GLY A 111 10.99 23.61 2.00
C GLY A 111 11.98 22.93 1.05
N LEU A 112 13.14 23.55 0.82
CA LEU A 112 14.21 22.98 -0.02
C LEU A 112 14.80 21.72 0.61
N MET A 113 15.02 21.71 1.91
CA MET A 113 15.53 20.55 2.63
C MET A 113 14.53 19.39 2.60
N LEU A 114 13.23 19.65 2.76
CA LEU A 114 12.18 18.64 2.63
C LEU A 114 12.06 18.10 1.20
N THR A 115 12.23 18.95 0.18
CA THR A 115 12.21 18.49 -1.21
C THR A 115 13.47 17.69 -1.55
N LEU A 116 14.64 18.11 -1.06
CA LEU A 116 15.91 17.38 -1.25
C LEU A 116 15.89 16.03 -0.53
N THR A 117 15.40 15.98 0.71
CA THR A 117 15.29 14.71 1.45
C THR A 117 14.26 13.76 0.82
N ARG A 118 13.14 14.29 0.29
CA ARG A 118 12.19 13.47 -0.49
C ARG A 118 12.80 12.97 -1.80
N ARG A 119 13.56 13.82 -2.50
CA ARG A 119 14.26 13.45 -3.73
C ARG A 119 15.32 12.39 -3.45
N GLN A 120 16.14 12.59 -2.43
CA GLN A 120 17.19 11.63 -2.02
C GLN A 120 16.57 10.29 -1.59
N ARG A 121 15.46 10.29 -0.83
CA ARG A 121 14.73 9.08 -0.46
C ARG A 121 14.14 8.35 -1.68
N ASN A 122 13.72 9.10 -2.70
CA ASN A 122 13.23 8.50 -3.96
C ASN A 122 14.39 7.98 -4.83
N GLU A 123 15.53 8.64 -4.83
CA GLU A 123 16.75 8.18 -5.54
C GLU A 123 17.33 6.94 -4.85
N ASP A 124 17.40 6.89 -3.53
CA ASP A 124 17.83 5.71 -2.77
C ASP A 124 16.90 4.50 -3.00
N ARG A 125 15.57 4.72 -3.09
CA ARG A 125 14.61 3.68 -3.48
C ARG A 125 14.79 3.22 -4.93
N SER A 126 15.14 4.14 -5.82
CA SER A 126 15.42 3.84 -7.24
C SER A 126 16.70 3.02 -7.44
N THR A 127 17.62 3.05 -6.49
CA THR A 127 18.91 2.34 -6.56
C THR A 127 18.92 0.99 -5.87
N ALA A 128 17.90 0.67 -5.03
CA ALA A 128 17.86 -0.59 -4.27
C ALA A 128 17.83 -1.82 -5.20
N TYR A 129 17.13 -1.73 -6.33
CA TYR A 129 16.98 -2.82 -7.31
C TYR A 129 17.22 -2.28 -8.73
N PRO A 130 18.49 -1.98 -9.11
CA PRO A 130 18.81 -1.31 -10.38
C PRO A 130 18.65 -2.22 -11.60
N SER A 131 18.75 -3.53 -11.42
CA SER A 131 18.66 -4.55 -12.47
C SER A 131 18.00 -5.82 -11.96
N MET A 132 17.60 -6.69 -12.89
CA MET A 132 17.08 -8.00 -12.57
C MET A 132 18.13 -8.84 -11.82
N ALA A 133 17.75 -9.41 -10.70
CA ALA A 133 18.51 -10.45 -10.02
C ALA A 133 18.46 -11.77 -10.81
N SER A 134 19.23 -12.79 -10.39
CA SER A 134 19.09 -14.12 -10.98
C SER A 134 17.68 -14.67 -10.76
N ILE A 135 17.18 -15.42 -11.75
CA ILE A 135 15.78 -15.91 -11.76
C ILE A 135 15.44 -16.73 -10.50
N GLU A 136 16.40 -17.42 -9.93
CA GLU A 136 16.24 -18.21 -8.71
C GLU A 136 15.67 -17.40 -7.54
N GLN A 137 16.03 -16.13 -7.45
CA GLN A 137 15.56 -15.24 -6.39
C GLN A 137 14.07 -14.88 -6.54
N TYR A 138 13.52 -14.99 -7.75
CA TYR A 138 12.09 -14.76 -8.01
C TYR A 138 11.27 -16.04 -7.89
N LEU A 139 11.87 -17.21 -7.99
CA LEU A 139 11.17 -18.47 -7.78
C LEU A 139 10.81 -18.65 -6.31
N MET A 140 9.71 -19.33 -6.03
CA MET A 140 9.41 -19.80 -4.69
C MET A 140 10.10 -21.15 -4.46
N PRO A 141 10.67 -21.39 -3.26
CA PRO A 141 11.45 -22.59 -3.01
C PRO A 141 10.66 -23.90 -3.15
N ASP A 142 9.35 -23.85 -2.88
CA ASP A 142 8.44 -24.97 -2.95
C ASP A 142 7.23 -24.62 -3.83
N ARG A 143 7.01 -25.42 -4.86
CA ARG A 143 5.86 -25.31 -5.78
C ARG A 143 4.52 -25.38 -5.03
N ASN A 144 4.40 -26.22 -4.01
CA ASN A 144 3.15 -26.35 -3.24
C ASN A 144 2.90 -25.11 -2.38
N VAL A 145 3.94 -24.45 -1.89
CA VAL A 145 3.82 -23.17 -1.20
C VAL A 145 3.33 -22.10 -2.18
N GLU A 146 3.87 -22.03 -3.39
CA GLU A 146 3.38 -21.07 -4.40
C GLU A 146 1.92 -21.31 -4.77
N ILE A 147 1.50 -22.57 -4.93
CA ILE A 147 0.09 -22.95 -5.17
C ILE A 147 -0.79 -22.46 -4.02
N ALA A 148 -0.40 -22.69 -2.77
CA ALA A 148 -1.16 -22.27 -1.60
C ALA A 148 -1.26 -20.74 -1.52
N VAL A 149 -0.16 -20.02 -1.76
CA VAL A 149 -0.13 -18.55 -1.80
C VAL A 149 -1.00 -18.01 -2.94
N ALA A 150 -0.93 -18.56 -4.13
CA ALA A 150 -1.79 -18.16 -5.25
C ALA A 150 -3.27 -18.32 -4.90
N ARG A 151 -3.68 -19.46 -4.33
CA ARG A 151 -5.06 -19.74 -3.93
C ARG A 151 -5.55 -18.84 -2.81
N SER A 152 -4.65 -18.39 -1.92
CA SER A 152 -5.01 -17.48 -0.83
C SER A 152 -5.44 -16.08 -1.30
N ALA A 153 -5.32 -15.77 -2.60
CA ALA A 153 -5.75 -14.49 -3.15
C ALA A 153 -7.27 -14.30 -3.18
N ALA A 154 -8.04 -15.37 -3.20
CA ALA A 154 -9.51 -15.33 -3.26
C ALA A 154 -10.14 -16.29 -2.24
N PRO A 155 -11.42 -16.09 -1.86
CA PRO A 155 -12.14 -17.03 -0.99
C PRO A 155 -12.10 -18.47 -1.52
N GLY A 156 -12.07 -19.45 -0.61
CA GLY A 156 -11.98 -20.87 -0.96
C GLY A 156 -13.05 -21.34 -1.94
N ALA A 157 -14.28 -20.79 -1.86
CA ALA A 157 -15.36 -21.08 -2.80
C ALA A 157 -15.02 -20.72 -4.26
N ILE A 158 -14.03 -19.85 -4.49
CA ILE A 158 -13.53 -19.45 -5.81
C ILE A 158 -12.23 -20.17 -6.13
N SER A 159 -11.25 -20.06 -5.22
CA SER A 159 -9.88 -20.50 -5.51
C SER A 159 -9.67 -22.02 -5.48
N SER A 160 -10.58 -22.80 -4.85
CA SER A 160 -10.48 -24.27 -4.85
C SER A 160 -10.61 -24.91 -6.22
N ASP A 161 -11.46 -24.36 -7.08
CA ASP A 161 -11.71 -24.84 -8.44
C ASP A 161 -11.02 -23.98 -9.52
N ALA A 162 -10.21 -23.00 -9.13
CA ALA A 162 -9.47 -22.14 -10.04
C ALA A 162 -8.26 -22.87 -10.64
N LYS A 163 -7.92 -22.52 -11.89
CA LYS A 163 -6.62 -22.85 -12.46
C LYS A 163 -5.53 -22.14 -11.64
N VAL A 164 -4.42 -22.82 -11.37
CA VAL A 164 -3.28 -22.23 -10.68
C VAL A 164 -2.06 -22.23 -11.58
N LEU A 165 -1.48 -21.06 -11.78
CA LEU A 165 -0.21 -20.86 -12.44
C LEU A 165 0.88 -20.63 -11.42
N VAL A 166 2.06 -21.23 -11.63
CA VAL A 166 3.28 -21.02 -10.85
C VAL A 166 4.41 -20.58 -11.75
N LEU A 167 5.33 -19.77 -11.22
CA LEU A 167 6.49 -19.33 -11.97
C LEU A 167 7.56 -20.43 -11.98
N GLY A 168 7.88 -20.91 -13.17
CA GLY A 168 9.02 -21.78 -13.43
C GLY A 168 10.16 -21.03 -14.11
N TRP A 169 11.23 -21.76 -14.44
CA TRP A 169 12.42 -21.23 -15.11
C TRP A 169 12.15 -20.61 -16.49
N ARG A 170 11.10 -21.02 -17.17
CA ARG A 170 10.75 -20.61 -18.52
C ARG A 170 9.47 -19.76 -18.59
N GLY A 171 8.96 -19.33 -17.45
CA GLY A 171 7.72 -18.57 -17.35
C GLY A 171 6.67 -19.25 -16.49
N TYR A 172 5.46 -18.72 -16.51
CA TYR A 172 4.35 -19.33 -15.78
C TYR A 172 3.90 -20.62 -16.45
N GLU A 173 3.72 -21.63 -15.64
CA GLU A 173 3.21 -22.95 -16.04
C GLU A 173 1.99 -23.36 -15.22
N THR A 174 1.11 -24.16 -15.81
CA THR A 174 -0.06 -24.68 -15.11
C THR A 174 0.39 -25.71 -14.06
N ALA A 175 0.11 -25.39 -12.79
CA ALA A 175 0.32 -26.29 -11.67
C ALA A 175 -0.92 -27.12 -11.36
N ILE A 176 -2.10 -26.50 -11.48
CA ILE A 176 -3.40 -27.14 -11.27
C ILE A 176 -4.35 -26.65 -12.36
N GLU A 177 -5.06 -27.56 -12.98
CA GLU A 177 -6.15 -27.23 -13.88
C GLU A 177 -7.39 -26.77 -13.10
N GLY A 178 -8.11 -25.78 -13.64
CA GLY A 178 -9.32 -25.24 -13.05
C GLY A 178 -10.58 -25.63 -13.82
N ARG A 179 -11.75 -25.44 -13.19
CA ARG A 179 -13.07 -25.77 -13.76
C ARG A 179 -14.03 -24.58 -13.78
N ASN A 180 -13.74 -23.52 -13.03
CA ASN A 180 -14.63 -22.37 -12.88
C ASN A 180 -14.21 -21.14 -13.72
N GLY A 181 -13.16 -21.25 -14.52
CA GLY A 181 -12.64 -20.20 -15.37
C GLY A 181 -11.78 -19.14 -14.65
N PHE A 182 -11.68 -19.19 -13.33
CA PHE A 182 -10.74 -18.34 -12.57
C PHE A 182 -9.31 -18.83 -12.71
N VAL A 183 -8.35 -17.89 -12.67
CA VAL A 183 -6.92 -18.21 -12.72
C VAL A 183 -6.22 -17.50 -11.56
N CYS A 184 -5.65 -18.26 -10.64
CA CYS A 184 -4.89 -17.74 -9.51
C CYS A 184 -3.38 -17.90 -9.76
N MET A 185 -2.60 -16.91 -9.37
CA MET A 185 -1.15 -16.90 -9.51
C MET A 185 -0.50 -15.96 -8.51
N VAL A 186 0.83 -15.98 -8.45
CA VAL A 186 1.62 -15.00 -7.69
C VAL A 186 2.43 -14.18 -8.67
N GLU A 187 2.04 -12.93 -8.91
CA GLU A 187 2.82 -12.01 -9.74
C GLU A 187 4.14 -11.62 -9.09
N ARG A 188 5.06 -11.13 -9.90
CA ARG A 188 6.39 -10.68 -9.52
C ARG A 188 6.54 -9.18 -9.76
N SER A 189 7.63 -8.64 -9.31
CA SER A 189 7.92 -7.20 -9.34
C SER A 189 7.86 -6.54 -10.72
N TRP A 190 8.10 -7.28 -11.79
CA TRP A 190 8.01 -6.75 -13.16
C TRP A 190 6.57 -6.43 -13.62
N MET A 191 5.56 -6.72 -12.80
CA MET A 191 4.21 -6.19 -12.99
C MET A 191 4.04 -4.79 -12.41
N SER A 192 4.98 -4.28 -11.60
CA SER A 192 4.99 -2.89 -11.14
C SER A 192 5.13 -1.91 -12.31
N PRO A 193 4.81 -0.60 -12.11
CA PRO A 193 5.09 0.43 -13.10
C PRO A 193 6.54 0.44 -13.55
N PHE A 194 6.80 0.69 -14.84
CA PHE A 194 8.17 0.67 -15.39
C PHE A 194 9.12 1.67 -14.74
N ASN A 195 8.60 2.75 -14.17
CA ASN A 195 9.37 3.75 -13.42
C ASN A 195 9.49 3.43 -11.92
N SER A 196 8.91 2.33 -11.45
CA SER A 196 9.03 1.91 -10.06
C SER A 196 10.45 1.47 -9.72
N GLY A 197 10.95 1.87 -8.54
CA GLY A 197 12.17 1.34 -7.95
C GLY A 197 12.09 -0.14 -7.58
N GLU A 198 10.87 -0.65 -7.42
CA GLU A 198 10.59 -2.04 -7.05
C GLU A 198 10.53 -2.99 -8.26
N PHE A 199 10.65 -2.47 -9.49
CA PHE A 199 10.46 -3.26 -10.72
C PHE A 199 11.34 -4.52 -10.78
N TRP A 200 12.51 -4.48 -10.19
CA TRP A 200 13.45 -5.60 -10.13
C TRP A 200 13.60 -6.19 -8.72
N ASN A 201 12.69 -5.85 -7.78
CA ASN A 201 12.76 -6.40 -6.43
C ASN A 201 12.38 -7.89 -6.40
N PRO A 202 13.33 -8.81 -6.12
CA PRO A 202 13.06 -10.24 -6.18
C PRO A 202 12.18 -10.76 -5.04
N LYS A 203 11.91 -9.93 -4.01
CA LYS A 203 11.06 -10.31 -2.88
C LYS A 203 9.57 -10.16 -3.18
N VAL A 204 9.19 -9.34 -4.18
CA VAL A 204 7.79 -9.05 -4.50
C VAL A 204 7.02 -10.33 -4.81
N ARG A 205 5.91 -10.51 -4.11
CA ARG A 205 4.97 -11.62 -4.24
C ARG A 205 3.56 -11.04 -4.15
N VAL A 206 2.86 -11.04 -5.27
CA VAL A 206 1.52 -10.47 -5.38
C VAL A 206 0.53 -11.57 -5.76
N PRO A 207 -0.04 -12.27 -4.75
CA PRO A 207 -1.08 -13.25 -5.00
C PRO A 207 -2.34 -12.59 -5.52
N LEU A 208 -2.86 -13.06 -6.64
CA LEU A 208 -4.11 -12.62 -7.21
C LEU A 208 -4.87 -13.76 -7.90
N CYS A 209 -6.20 -13.61 -8.02
CA CYS A 209 -7.05 -14.51 -8.78
C CYS A 209 -7.85 -13.70 -9.79
N PHE A 210 -7.55 -13.83 -11.06
CA PHE A 210 -8.30 -13.26 -12.16
C PHE A 210 -9.64 -13.98 -12.32
N ASN A 211 -10.73 -13.22 -12.53
CA ASN A 211 -11.98 -13.79 -12.97
C ASN A 211 -11.88 -14.20 -14.47
N PRO A 212 -12.88 -14.91 -15.02
CA PRO A 212 -12.80 -15.38 -16.42
C PRO A 212 -12.58 -14.27 -17.45
N ALA A 213 -13.12 -13.05 -17.25
CA ALA A 213 -12.94 -11.93 -18.16
C ALA A 213 -11.50 -11.39 -18.09
N ALA A 214 -10.94 -11.22 -16.89
CA ALA A 214 -9.55 -10.80 -16.70
C ALA A 214 -8.56 -11.89 -17.14
N ALA A 215 -8.89 -13.17 -16.93
CA ALA A 215 -8.06 -14.28 -17.40
C ALA A 215 -7.91 -14.29 -18.93
N ARG A 216 -8.90 -13.79 -19.69
CA ARG A 216 -8.82 -13.66 -21.15
C ARG A 216 -8.19 -12.36 -21.63
N SER A 217 -8.26 -11.28 -20.86
CA SER A 217 -7.85 -9.94 -21.32
C SER A 217 -6.64 -9.36 -20.60
N ILE A 218 -6.45 -9.64 -19.29
CA ILE A 218 -5.35 -9.11 -18.49
C ILE A 218 -4.21 -10.11 -18.32
N LEU A 219 -4.52 -11.37 -18.00
CA LEU A 219 -3.50 -12.41 -17.83
C LEU A 219 -2.52 -12.52 -19.00
N PRO A 220 -2.94 -12.40 -20.31
CA PRO A 220 -1.98 -12.40 -21.42
C PRO A 220 -0.90 -11.33 -21.30
N LEU A 221 -1.21 -10.15 -20.78
CA LEU A 221 -0.22 -9.09 -20.52
C LEU A 221 0.77 -9.50 -19.44
N THR A 222 0.29 -10.08 -18.33
CA THR A 222 1.16 -10.60 -17.24
C THR A 222 2.12 -11.67 -17.77
N ILE A 223 1.63 -12.59 -18.58
CA ILE A 223 2.45 -13.64 -19.23
C ILE A 223 3.48 -12.98 -20.16
N LYS A 224 3.06 -12.06 -21.02
CA LYS A 224 3.94 -11.35 -21.96
C LYS A 224 5.05 -10.59 -21.25
N ARG A 225 4.74 -9.85 -20.18
CA ARG A 225 5.78 -9.16 -19.38
C ARG A 225 6.79 -10.15 -18.79
N THR A 226 6.32 -11.28 -18.28
CA THR A 226 7.19 -12.34 -17.76
C THR A 226 8.10 -12.94 -18.84
N GLU A 227 7.56 -13.26 -20.01
CA GLU A 227 8.35 -13.76 -21.15
C GLU A 227 9.45 -12.79 -21.58
N MET A 228 9.12 -11.49 -21.66
CA MET A 228 10.08 -10.45 -22.03
C MET A 228 11.20 -10.30 -20.99
N VAL A 229 10.86 -10.37 -19.70
CA VAL A 229 11.85 -10.34 -18.60
C VAL A 229 12.78 -11.53 -18.69
N LEU A 230 12.25 -12.74 -18.88
CA LEU A 230 13.05 -13.96 -18.99
C LEU A 230 13.89 -14.00 -20.28
N ALA A 231 13.47 -13.32 -21.34
CA ALA A 231 14.24 -13.10 -22.55
C ALA A 231 15.33 -12.01 -22.40
N GLY A 232 15.43 -11.36 -21.23
CA GLY A 232 16.44 -10.34 -20.94
C GLY A 232 16.19 -8.99 -21.59
N LEU A 233 14.94 -8.67 -21.98
CA LEU A 233 14.62 -7.37 -22.55
C LEU A 233 14.77 -6.27 -21.53
N SER A 234 15.31 -5.13 -21.97
CA SER A 234 15.32 -3.88 -21.19
C SER A 234 13.89 -3.33 -21.03
N LYS A 235 13.68 -2.49 -20.00
CA LYS A 235 12.37 -1.83 -19.79
C LYS A 235 11.87 -1.08 -21.04
N ALA A 236 12.77 -0.43 -21.78
CA ALA A 236 12.43 0.28 -23.02
C ALA A 236 11.92 -0.68 -24.10
N GLN A 237 12.63 -1.79 -24.32
CA GLN A 237 12.20 -2.82 -25.28
C GLN A 237 10.88 -3.50 -24.87
N MET A 238 10.66 -3.68 -23.57
CA MET A 238 9.39 -4.18 -23.07
C MET A 238 8.24 -3.21 -23.36
N ILE A 239 8.44 -1.92 -23.13
CA ILE A 239 7.46 -0.87 -23.43
C ILE A 239 7.10 -0.87 -24.91
N ASP A 240 8.08 -0.90 -25.80
CA ASP A 240 7.84 -0.93 -27.25
C ASP A 240 7.11 -2.22 -27.67
N SER A 241 7.52 -3.37 -27.14
CA SER A 241 6.87 -4.66 -27.43
C SER A 241 5.40 -4.72 -26.94
N ILE A 242 5.08 -4.07 -25.81
CA ILE A 242 3.72 -3.99 -25.29
C ILE A 242 2.86 -3.12 -26.20
N LYS A 243 3.34 -1.93 -26.57
CA LYS A 243 2.65 -1.04 -27.52
C LYS A 243 2.35 -1.75 -28.83
N ASP A 244 3.36 -2.36 -29.41
CA ASP A 244 3.23 -3.17 -30.61
C ASP A 244 2.21 -4.30 -30.45
N GLY A 245 2.16 -4.95 -29.28
CA GLY A 245 1.22 -6.01 -28.98
C GLY A 245 -0.24 -5.51 -28.97
N PHE A 246 -0.51 -4.32 -28.43
CA PHE A 246 -1.82 -3.69 -28.48
C PHE A 246 -2.18 -3.23 -29.90
N ASP A 247 -1.25 -2.61 -30.62
CA ASP A 247 -1.46 -2.14 -31.99
C ASP A 247 -1.80 -3.30 -32.94
N ARG A 248 -1.15 -4.44 -32.78
CA ARG A 248 -1.40 -5.67 -33.54
C ARG A 248 -2.56 -6.50 -33.01
N LYS A 249 -3.21 -6.07 -31.92
CA LYS A 249 -4.32 -6.80 -31.26
C LYS A 249 -3.93 -8.18 -30.72
N GLU A 250 -2.65 -8.42 -30.51
CA GLU A 250 -2.13 -9.60 -29.79
C GLU A 250 -2.44 -9.48 -28.30
N LEU A 251 -2.32 -8.26 -27.74
CA LEU A 251 -2.85 -7.88 -26.44
C LEU A 251 -4.19 -7.18 -26.64
N ARG A 252 -5.11 -7.41 -25.71
CA ARG A 252 -6.47 -6.89 -25.79
C ARG A 252 -6.74 -5.91 -24.67
N ALA A 253 -7.61 -4.93 -24.93
CA ALA A 253 -8.18 -4.11 -23.87
C ALA A 253 -8.98 -5.00 -22.89
N PRO A 254 -9.12 -4.56 -21.61
CA PRO A 254 -9.91 -5.28 -20.63
C PRO A 254 -11.33 -5.59 -21.12
N GLU A 255 -11.75 -6.83 -20.98
CA GLU A 255 -13.13 -7.23 -21.25
C GLU A 255 -14.09 -6.63 -20.21
N PRO A 256 -15.37 -6.36 -20.55
CA PRO A 256 -16.37 -5.94 -19.57
C PRO A 256 -16.43 -6.89 -18.39
N GLY A 257 -16.36 -6.33 -17.17
CA GLY A 257 -16.36 -7.09 -15.93
C GLY A 257 -15.03 -7.75 -15.57
N ALA A 258 -13.93 -7.43 -16.26
CA ALA A 258 -12.60 -7.92 -15.89
C ALA A 258 -12.22 -7.42 -14.49
N MET A 259 -11.88 -8.34 -13.58
CA MET A 259 -11.46 -8.03 -12.22
C MET A 259 -10.57 -9.13 -11.64
N CYS A 260 -9.87 -8.82 -10.57
CA CYS A 260 -9.19 -9.83 -9.77
C CYS A 260 -9.43 -9.65 -8.27
N TYR A 261 -9.22 -10.73 -7.54
CA TYR A 261 -9.17 -10.77 -6.09
C TYR A 261 -7.71 -10.63 -5.63
N MET A 262 -7.47 -9.74 -4.67
CA MET A 262 -6.20 -9.59 -3.97
C MET A 262 -6.45 -9.56 -2.45
N MET A 263 -6.82 -10.72 -1.90
CA MET A 263 -7.25 -10.84 -0.51
C MET A 263 -6.31 -11.74 0.32
N SER A 264 -5.07 -11.90 -0.11
CA SER A 264 -4.07 -12.74 0.56
C SER A 264 -3.29 -11.96 1.62
N ARG A 265 -3.05 -12.57 2.77
CA ARG A 265 -2.08 -12.08 3.77
C ARG A 265 -0.63 -12.38 3.39
N ALA A 266 -0.40 -13.30 2.46
CA ALA A 266 0.94 -13.72 2.04
C ALA A 266 1.56 -12.83 0.95
N GLY A 267 0.95 -11.69 0.66
CA GLY A 267 1.48 -10.73 -0.31
C GLY A 267 2.65 -9.94 0.24
N TYR A 268 3.58 -9.55 -0.62
CA TYR A 268 4.67 -8.63 -0.33
C TYR A 268 4.86 -7.67 -1.50
N LEU A 269 4.64 -6.38 -1.28
CA LEU A 269 4.72 -5.37 -2.34
C LEU A 269 6.08 -4.69 -2.42
N ASN A 270 6.63 -4.27 -1.29
CA ASN A 270 7.90 -3.55 -1.22
C ASN A 270 8.41 -3.46 0.22
N ASP A 271 9.65 -3.00 0.38
CA ASP A 271 10.30 -2.89 1.69
C ASP A 271 9.68 -1.79 2.60
N ALA A 272 8.83 -0.91 2.07
CA ALA A 272 8.22 0.18 2.85
C ALA A 272 6.87 -0.18 3.48
N ILE A 273 5.99 -0.79 2.69
CA ILE A 273 4.62 -1.10 3.13
C ILE A 273 4.38 -2.61 3.32
N ARG A 274 5.33 -3.44 2.95
CA ARG A 274 5.31 -4.91 3.01
C ARG A 274 4.02 -5.55 2.50
N HIS A 275 2.88 -5.29 3.18
CA HIS A 275 1.57 -5.83 2.85
C HIS A 275 0.63 -4.78 2.24
N TYR A 276 -0.35 -5.24 1.49
CA TYR A 276 -1.51 -4.46 1.07
C TYR A 276 -2.75 -4.91 1.87
N VAL A 277 -3.73 -4.03 1.99
CA VAL A 277 -5.04 -4.41 2.54
C VAL A 277 -5.79 -5.28 1.53
N PRO A 278 -6.67 -6.20 1.97
CA PRO A 278 -7.44 -7.01 1.04
C PRO A 278 -8.34 -6.11 0.19
N HIS A 279 -8.33 -6.34 -1.12
CA HIS A 279 -9.07 -5.53 -2.06
C HIS A 279 -9.44 -6.31 -3.32
N LEU A 280 -10.33 -5.71 -4.09
CA LEU A 280 -10.68 -6.11 -5.45
C LEU A 280 -10.11 -5.08 -6.42
N MET A 281 -9.60 -5.54 -7.56
CA MET A 281 -9.16 -4.68 -8.65
C MET A 281 -10.06 -4.89 -9.86
N PHE A 282 -10.49 -3.77 -10.46
CA PHE A 282 -11.34 -3.75 -11.65
C PHE A 282 -10.59 -3.11 -12.79
N TYR A 283 -10.59 -3.78 -13.94
CA TYR A 283 -9.84 -3.36 -15.12
C TYR A 283 -10.79 -2.82 -16.19
N PHE A 284 -10.46 -1.66 -16.72
CA PHE A 284 -11.23 -1.00 -17.78
C PHE A 284 -10.30 -0.54 -18.89
N PRO A 285 -10.79 -0.43 -20.14
CA PRO A 285 -10.14 0.42 -21.12
C PRO A 285 -9.98 1.84 -20.55
N LEU A 286 -9.13 2.66 -21.16
CA LEU A 286 -8.88 4.03 -20.66
C LEU A 286 -10.18 4.72 -20.25
N THR A 287 -10.33 4.94 -18.95
CA THR A 287 -11.56 5.44 -18.32
C THR A 287 -11.19 6.57 -17.37
N ASP A 288 -11.94 7.67 -17.42
CA ASP A 288 -11.76 8.78 -16.49
C ASP A 288 -12.15 8.36 -15.07
N LYS A 289 -11.27 8.60 -14.12
CA LYS A 289 -11.47 8.28 -12.71
C LYS A 289 -12.70 8.96 -12.10
N SER A 290 -13.10 10.15 -12.60
CA SER A 290 -14.27 10.86 -12.11
C SER A 290 -15.58 10.11 -12.35
N SER A 291 -15.66 9.31 -13.42
CA SER A 291 -16.83 8.48 -13.73
C SER A 291 -17.11 7.39 -12.69
N TRP A 292 -16.09 7.06 -11.88
CA TRP A 292 -16.16 6.09 -10.78
C TRP A 292 -16.13 6.77 -9.41
N GLY A 293 -16.04 8.10 -9.34
CA GLY A 293 -15.82 8.81 -8.10
C GLY A 293 -14.51 8.41 -7.39
N ALA A 294 -13.52 7.91 -8.16
CA ALA A 294 -12.28 7.44 -7.58
C ALA A 294 -11.45 8.61 -7.03
N ASP A 295 -10.79 8.37 -5.89
CA ASP A 295 -9.98 9.33 -5.13
C ASP A 295 -10.77 10.57 -4.63
N LEU A 296 -12.09 10.50 -4.59
CA LEU A 296 -12.89 11.53 -3.92
C LEU A 296 -12.89 11.30 -2.40
N PRO A 297 -13.10 12.36 -1.60
CA PRO A 297 -13.29 12.21 -0.16
C PRO A 297 -14.38 11.16 0.13
N ASP A 298 -14.11 10.27 1.07
CA ASP A 298 -15.00 9.19 1.53
C ASP A 298 -15.35 8.15 0.45
N SER A 299 -14.76 8.21 -0.73
CA SER A 299 -14.94 7.18 -1.75
C SER A 299 -14.11 5.94 -1.42
N PRO A 300 -14.73 4.73 -1.39
CA PRO A 300 -13.95 3.50 -1.26
C PRO A 300 -13.20 3.12 -2.54
N VAL A 301 -13.47 3.82 -3.64
CA VAL A 301 -12.84 3.56 -4.93
C VAL A 301 -11.58 4.41 -5.05
N THR A 302 -10.45 3.76 -5.30
CA THR A 302 -9.18 4.44 -5.58
C THR A 302 -8.66 4.06 -6.96
N LEU A 303 -7.96 4.99 -7.61
CA LEU A 303 -7.26 4.72 -8.85
C LEU A 303 -5.91 4.09 -8.54
N ASN A 304 -5.66 2.90 -9.08
CA ASN A 304 -4.32 2.32 -9.03
C ASN A 304 -3.42 2.95 -10.10
N PRO A 305 -2.27 3.53 -9.74
CA PRO A 305 -1.37 4.15 -10.70
C PRO A 305 -0.55 3.14 -11.54
N GLN A 306 -0.73 1.84 -11.36
CA GLN A 306 0.10 0.81 -11.98
C GLN A 306 0.20 0.94 -13.50
N PHE A 307 -0.92 1.12 -14.18
CA PHE A 307 -0.97 1.29 -15.64
C PHE A 307 -1.07 2.77 -16.07
N GLN A 308 -1.23 3.68 -15.13
CA GLN A 308 -1.43 5.09 -15.45
C GLN A 308 -0.18 5.71 -16.09
N GLY A 309 -0.33 6.16 -17.34
CA GLY A 309 0.79 6.71 -18.13
C GLY A 309 1.79 5.67 -18.61
N GLY A 310 1.48 4.38 -18.45
CA GLY A 310 2.23 3.25 -18.99
C GLY A 310 1.92 2.99 -20.48
N PRO A 311 2.54 1.95 -21.04
CA PRO A 311 2.29 1.56 -22.42
C PRO A 311 0.93 0.84 -22.60
N GLU A 312 0.32 0.42 -21.52
CA GLU A 312 -0.95 -0.31 -21.50
C GLU A 312 -2.14 0.67 -21.47
N PRO A 313 -3.11 0.55 -22.39
CA PRO A 313 -4.32 1.37 -22.38
C PRO A 313 -5.35 0.84 -21.37
N ILE A 314 -4.97 0.77 -20.11
CA ILE A 314 -5.75 0.19 -19.01
C ILE A 314 -5.93 1.22 -17.90
N THR A 315 -7.14 1.31 -17.38
CA THR A 315 -7.46 1.97 -16.12
C THR A 315 -7.82 0.91 -15.08
N GLU A 316 -7.27 1.03 -13.91
CA GLU A 316 -7.45 0.08 -12.82
C GLU A 316 -8.01 0.78 -11.59
N PHE A 317 -9.16 0.29 -11.10
CA PHE A 317 -9.77 0.77 -9.86
C PHE A 317 -9.63 -0.28 -8.77
N VAL A 318 -9.32 0.17 -7.57
CA VAL A 318 -9.15 -0.65 -6.37
C VAL A 318 -10.26 -0.33 -5.38
N ILE A 319 -10.89 -1.39 -4.86
CA ILE A 319 -11.92 -1.28 -3.82
C ILE A 319 -11.48 -2.15 -2.64
N PRO A 320 -11.11 -1.55 -1.49
CA PRO A 320 -10.79 -2.29 -0.28
C PRO A 320 -11.99 -3.10 0.21
N VAL A 321 -11.71 -4.26 0.80
CA VAL A 321 -12.73 -5.11 1.41
C VAL A 321 -12.37 -5.41 2.87
N GLY A 322 -13.38 -5.52 3.74
CA GLY A 322 -13.20 -5.67 5.17
C GLY A 322 -12.74 -7.06 5.65
N LYS A 323 -12.42 -7.99 4.73
CA LYS A 323 -12.02 -9.37 5.09
C LYS A 323 -10.95 -9.90 4.16
N TRP A 324 -10.05 -10.69 4.73
CA TRP A 324 -9.12 -11.54 4.01
C TRP A 324 -9.85 -12.72 3.35
N SER A 325 -9.20 -13.42 2.46
CA SER A 325 -9.77 -14.57 1.73
C SER A 325 -10.16 -15.73 2.64
N ASP A 326 -9.55 -15.86 3.81
CA ASP A 326 -9.87 -16.85 4.85
C ASP A 326 -11.10 -16.47 5.71
N GLY A 327 -11.72 -15.32 5.44
CA GLY A 327 -12.87 -14.79 6.15
C GLY A 327 -12.54 -13.98 7.40
N THR A 328 -11.29 -13.90 7.81
CA THR A 328 -10.87 -13.07 8.96
C THR A 328 -10.99 -11.59 8.64
N ILE A 329 -11.28 -10.77 9.65
CA ILE A 329 -11.44 -9.32 9.50
C ILE A 329 -10.08 -8.69 9.18
N ALA A 330 -10.07 -7.78 8.20
CA ALA A 330 -8.93 -6.96 7.90
C ALA A 330 -8.83 -5.77 8.86
N PRO A 331 -7.62 -5.27 9.14
CA PRO A 331 -7.47 -4.02 9.89
C PRO A 331 -8.23 -2.89 9.19
N VAL A 332 -8.92 -2.08 9.95
CA VAL A 332 -9.54 -0.84 9.44
C VAL A 332 -8.41 0.14 9.14
N MET A 333 -8.39 0.69 7.93
CA MET A 333 -7.47 1.77 7.57
C MET A 333 -7.97 3.09 8.15
#